data_f85d48f713716c23a84f2b56d7c9d9d4
#
_entry.id   f85d48f713716c23a84f2b56d7c9d9d4
#
_cell.length_a   1.000
_cell.length_b   1.000
_cell.length_c   1.000
_cell.angle_alpha   90.00
_cell.angle_beta   90.00
_cell.angle_gamma   90.00
#
_symmetry.space_group_name_H-M   'P 1'
#
loop_
_entity.id
_entity.type
_entity.pdbx_description
1 polymer ?
#
loop_
_entity_poly.entity_id
_entity_poly.type
_entity_poly.pdbx_seq_one_letter_code
_entity_poly.pdbx_strand_id
1 'polypeptide(L)'
;MFTEIFGDSPRVKLLDFFADHVDYDYTISQLEEFTGISRPTIYQLIDELEAEKMLALTREVGASRFFRLNTQNEKVIAMLQLDIDAINKSLLEQVSPSGRAASAGHAGLAPRRVVVGQPRYAAQATPRGFAAGAMKAKKGTKRHRG
;
A
#
# COMPACT_ATOMS: atom_id res chain seq x y z
N MET A 1 8.38 9.83 4.05
CA MET A 1 8.98 10.05 5.36
C MET A 1 10.35 9.39 5.53
N PHE A 2 10.51 8.12 5.12
CA PHE A 2 11.83 7.44 5.16
C PHE A 2 12.87 8.10 4.27
N THR A 3 12.46 8.68 3.15
CA THR A 3 13.33 9.44 2.24
C THR A 3 14.03 10.62 2.91
N GLU A 4 13.40 11.26 3.89
CA GLU A 4 14.01 12.35 4.66
C GLU A 4 15.07 11.86 5.64
N ILE A 5 14.91 10.66 6.19
CA ILE A 5 15.81 10.07 7.20
C ILE A 5 16.93 9.28 6.55
N PHE A 6 16.63 8.47 5.54
CA PHE A 6 17.54 7.50 4.92
C PHE A 6 18.04 7.91 3.53
N GLY A 7 17.60 9.08 3.03
CA GLY A 7 17.99 9.58 1.72
C GLY A 7 17.11 9.04 0.59
N ASP A 8 17.27 9.63 -0.60
CA ASP A 8 16.43 9.43 -1.78
C ASP A 8 16.92 8.26 -2.65
N SER A 9 17.10 7.07 -2.06
CA SER A 9 17.46 5.89 -2.83
C SER A 9 16.19 5.18 -3.36
N PRO A 10 16.25 4.49 -4.53
CA PRO A 10 15.10 3.78 -5.07
C PRO A 10 14.52 2.75 -4.11
N ARG A 11 15.37 2.09 -3.31
CA ARG A 11 14.95 1.14 -2.29
C ARG A 11 14.15 1.81 -1.18
N VAL A 12 14.62 2.97 -0.70
CA VAL A 12 13.93 3.74 0.35
C VAL A 12 12.59 4.27 -0.17
N LYS A 13 12.53 4.80 -1.39
CA LYS A 13 11.28 5.24 -2.03
C LYS A 13 10.25 4.11 -2.11
N LEU A 14 10.69 2.92 -2.51
CA LEU A 14 9.81 1.78 -2.65
C LEU A 14 9.27 1.33 -1.28
N LEU A 15 10.11 1.30 -0.25
CA LEU A 15 9.70 0.96 1.12
C LEU A 15 8.78 2.02 1.73
N ASP A 16 9.06 3.31 1.51
CA ASP A 16 8.22 4.44 1.94
C ASP A 16 6.81 4.33 1.33
N PHE A 17 6.74 4.07 0.02
CA PHE A 17 5.48 3.82 -0.67
C PHE A 17 4.67 2.65 -0.06
N PHE A 18 5.31 1.52 0.22
CA PHE A 18 4.65 0.38 0.83
C PHE A 18 4.27 0.62 2.30
N ALA A 19 5.03 1.42 3.03
CA ALA A 19 4.72 1.80 4.41
C ALA A 19 3.45 2.66 4.49
N ASP A 20 3.27 3.57 3.54
CA ASP A 20 2.06 4.39 3.42
C ASP A 20 0.82 3.57 2.99
N HIS A 21 1.03 2.38 2.40
CA HIS A 21 -0.01 1.54 1.81
C HIS A 21 0.03 0.09 2.30
N VAL A 22 0.20 -0.11 3.60
CA VAL A 22 0.44 -1.42 4.24
C VAL A 22 -0.59 -2.50 3.87
N ASP A 23 -1.87 -2.09 3.73
CA ASP A 23 -2.98 -3.03 3.51
C ASP A 23 -3.21 -3.39 2.03
N TYR A 24 -2.49 -2.74 1.11
CA TYR A 24 -2.70 -2.90 -0.32
C TYR A 24 -1.59 -3.70 -0.99
N ASP A 25 -1.97 -4.40 -2.06
CA ASP A 25 -1.04 -5.10 -2.93
C ASP A 25 -0.89 -4.38 -4.29
N TYR A 26 0.32 -4.36 -4.83
CA TYR A 26 0.66 -3.64 -6.05
C TYR A 26 1.43 -4.51 -7.04
N THR A 27 1.17 -4.27 -8.32
CA THR A 27 1.96 -4.84 -9.43
C THR A 27 3.19 -3.98 -9.72
N ILE A 28 4.17 -4.57 -10.41
CA ILE A 28 5.38 -3.86 -10.85
C ILE A 28 5.05 -2.63 -11.71
N SER A 29 4.02 -2.73 -12.57
CA SER A 29 3.59 -1.61 -13.41
C SER A 29 3.00 -0.46 -12.59
N GLN A 30 2.24 -0.76 -11.54
CA GLN A 30 1.72 0.25 -10.62
C GLN A 30 2.82 0.89 -9.79
N LEU A 31 3.79 0.09 -9.32
CA LEU A 31 4.94 0.60 -8.59
C LEU A 31 5.78 1.56 -9.45
N GLU A 32 6.01 1.25 -10.74
CA GLU A 32 6.66 2.14 -11.68
C GLU A 32 5.92 3.47 -11.82
N GLU A 33 4.59 3.40 -12.00
CA GLU A 33 3.72 4.59 -12.16
C GLU A 33 3.72 5.48 -10.92
N PHE A 34 3.62 4.89 -9.71
CA PHE A 34 3.48 5.65 -8.48
C PHE A 34 4.82 6.14 -7.90
N THR A 35 5.88 5.37 -8.04
CA THR A 35 7.18 5.71 -7.46
C THR A 35 8.12 6.42 -8.44
N GLY A 36 7.87 6.33 -9.74
CA GLY A 36 8.75 6.83 -10.79
C GLY A 36 10.07 6.05 -10.91
N ILE A 37 10.19 4.89 -10.25
CA ILE A 37 11.36 4.02 -10.35
C ILE A 37 11.27 3.20 -11.63
N SER A 38 12.36 3.06 -12.36
CA SER A 38 12.38 2.26 -13.58
C SER A 38 12.05 0.80 -13.32
N ARG A 39 11.31 0.18 -14.23
CA ARG A 39 10.89 -1.23 -14.12
C ARG A 39 12.02 -2.23 -13.87
N PRO A 40 13.18 -2.16 -14.54
CA PRO A 40 14.29 -3.05 -14.24
C PRO A 40 14.80 -2.91 -12.80
N THR A 41 14.85 -1.68 -12.27
CA THR A 41 15.24 -1.42 -10.90
C THR A 41 14.22 -2.00 -9.90
N ILE A 42 12.92 -1.86 -10.20
CA ILE A 42 11.86 -2.44 -9.35
C ILE A 42 11.98 -3.96 -9.30
N TYR A 43 12.25 -4.65 -10.41
CA TYR A 43 12.45 -6.10 -10.40
C TYR A 43 13.57 -6.52 -9.44
N GLN A 44 14.73 -5.86 -9.53
CA GLN A 44 15.87 -6.14 -8.64
C GLN A 44 15.52 -5.89 -7.17
N LEU A 45 14.87 -4.76 -6.88
CA LEU A 45 14.46 -4.42 -5.52
C LEU A 45 13.43 -5.38 -4.94
N ILE A 46 12.47 -5.82 -5.75
CA ILE A 46 11.46 -6.80 -5.34
C ILE A 46 12.12 -8.12 -5.00
N ASP A 47 13.03 -8.63 -5.85
CA ASP A 47 13.74 -9.88 -5.61
C ASP A 47 14.58 -9.80 -4.30
N GLU A 48 15.26 -8.67 -4.05
CA GLU A 48 16.00 -8.43 -2.81
C GLU A 48 15.07 -8.41 -1.59
N LEU A 49 13.96 -7.66 -1.65
CA LEU A 49 13.02 -7.50 -0.55
C LEU A 49 12.21 -8.77 -0.28
N GLU A 50 11.92 -9.59 -1.30
CA GLU A 50 11.35 -10.93 -1.11
C GLU A 50 12.35 -11.87 -0.44
N ALA A 51 13.63 -11.85 -0.84
CA ALA A 51 14.69 -12.63 -0.19
C ALA A 51 14.85 -12.28 1.29
N GLU A 52 14.71 -11.00 1.63
CA GLU A 52 14.69 -10.51 3.02
C GLU A 52 13.35 -10.73 3.73
N LYS A 53 12.34 -11.27 3.05
CA LYS A 53 10.97 -11.46 3.54
C LYS A 53 10.27 -10.15 3.98
N MET A 54 10.72 -9.03 3.47
CA MET A 54 10.11 -7.72 3.73
C MET A 54 8.87 -7.48 2.85
N LEU A 55 8.87 -8.05 1.63
CA LEU A 55 7.69 -8.12 0.76
C LEU A 55 7.19 -9.56 0.65
N ALA A 56 5.91 -9.71 0.44
CA ALA A 56 5.26 -10.99 0.19
C ALA A 56 4.45 -10.93 -1.12
N LEU A 57 4.62 -11.94 -1.95
CA LEU A 57 3.73 -12.20 -3.09
C LEU A 57 2.35 -12.59 -2.53
N THR A 58 1.31 -11.84 -2.88
CA THR A 58 -0.05 -12.08 -2.39
C THR A 58 -0.86 -12.91 -3.36
N ARG A 59 -0.76 -12.60 -4.65
CA ARG A 59 -1.51 -13.27 -5.72
C ARG A 59 -0.86 -13.07 -7.08
N GLU A 60 -1.25 -13.92 -8.01
CA GLU A 60 -0.91 -13.78 -9.42
C GLU A 60 -2.19 -13.77 -10.26
N VAL A 61 -2.29 -12.83 -11.18
CA VAL A 61 -3.41 -12.70 -12.10
C VAL A 61 -2.86 -12.60 -13.52
N GLY A 62 -2.99 -13.68 -14.28
CA GLY A 62 -2.35 -13.78 -15.59
C GLY A 62 -0.83 -13.71 -15.47
N ALA A 63 -0.22 -12.71 -16.11
CA ALA A 63 1.22 -12.46 -16.05
C ALA A 63 1.60 -11.45 -14.96
N SER A 64 0.63 -10.95 -14.19
CA SER A 64 0.86 -9.91 -13.18
C SER A 64 1.01 -10.52 -11.79
N ARG A 65 2.12 -10.23 -11.15
CA ARG A 65 2.42 -10.59 -9.76
C ARG A 65 2.11 -9.39 -8.86
N PHE A 66 1.44 -9.64 -7.74
CA PHE A 66 1.06 -8.63 -6.76
C PHE A 66 1.85 -8.79 -5.47
N PHE A 67 2.43 -7.71 -5.00
CA PHE A 67 3.29 -7.67 -3.83
C PHE A 67 2.71 -6.76 -2.75
N ARG A 68 2.89 -7.14 -1.50
CA ARG A 68 2.49 -6.37 -0.33
C ARG A 68 3.59 -6.39 0.72
N LEU A 69 3.61 -5.38 1.58
CA LEU A 69 4.50 -5.32 2.73
C LEU A 69 4.20 -6.45 3.72
N ASN A 70 5.23 -7.17 4.14
CA ASN A 70 5.09 -8.26 5.11
C ASN A 70 5.17 -7.72 6.54
N THR A 71 4.03 -7.43 7.13
CA THR A 71 3.91 -6.90 8.50
C THR A 71 4.29 -7.88 9.60
N GLN A 72 4.63 -9.14 9.27
CA GLN A 72 5.14 -10.12 10.22
C GLN A 72 6.66 -10.12 10.31
N ASN A 73 7.34 -9.40 9.44
CA ASN A 73 8.79 -9.29 9.44
C ASN A 73 9.27 -8.28 10.49
N GLU A 74 10.23 -8.67 11.33
CA GLU A 74 10.75 -7.81 12.40
C GLU A 74 11.36 -6.50 11.89
N LYS A 75 12.04 -6.51 10.73
CA LYS A 75 12.57 -5.29 10.09
C LYS A 75 11.46 -4.35 9.66
N VAL A 76 10.37 -4.89 9.12
CA VAL A 76 9.19 -4.11 8.69
C VAL A 76 8.49 -3.53 9.91
N ILE A 77 8.31 -4.32 10.98
CA ILE A 77 7.73 -3.83 12.24
C ILE A 77 8.55 -2.66 12.79
N ALA A 78 9.87 -2.81 12.88
CA ALA A 78 10.75 -1.74 13.35
C ALA A 78 10.68 -0.48 12.48
N MET A 79 10.60 -0.66 11.16
CA MET A 79 10.47 0.43 10.20
C MET A 79 9.15 1.19 10.39
N LEU A 80 8.02 0.49 10.49
CA LEU A 80 6.71 1.10 10.74
C LEU A 80 6.63 1.80 12.10
N GLN A 81 7.32 1.27 13.12
CA GLN A 81 7.40 1.91 14.43
C GLN A 81 8.10 3.27 14.35
N LEU A 82 9.23 3.34 13.62
CA LEU A 82 9.94 4.61 13.38
C LEU A 82 9.05 5.64 12.68
N ASP A 83 8.21 5.22 11.75
CA ASP A 83 7.28 6.09 11.05
C ASP A 83 6.25 6.70 12.01
N ILE A 84 5.63 5.85 12.84
CA ILE A 84 4.66 6.27 13.86
C ILE A 84 5.32 7.24 14.85
N ASP A 85 6.53 6.96 15.33
CA ASP A 85 7.24 7.80 16.30
C ASP A 85 7.57 9.17 15.72
N ALA A 86 7.96 9.22 14.44
CA ALA A 86 8.26 10.47 13.76
C ALA A 86 7.00 11.31 13.52
N ILE A 87 5.87 10.69 13.17
CA ILE A 87 4.58 11.36 13.05
C ILE A 87 4.14 11.92 14.39
N ASN A 88 4.21 11.15 15.48
CA ASN A 88 3.85 11.57 16.81
C ASN A 88 4.70 12.75 17.28
N LYS A 89 6.01 12.72 17.02
CA LYS A 89 6.93 13.82 17.36
C LYS A 89 6.55 15.10 16.60
N SER A 90 6.29 15.00 15.30
CA SER A 90 5.87 16.14 14.49
C SER A 90 4.56 16.76 14.98
N LEU A 91 3.59 15.94 15.37
CA LEU A 91 2.32 16.40 15.94
C LEU A 91 2.51 17.12 17.29
N LEU A 92 3.38 16.59 18.16
CA LEU A 92 3.70 17.21 19.45
C LEU A 92 4.40 18.55 19.28
N GLU A 93 5.28 18.71 18.29
CA GLU A 93 5.95 19.99 17.98
C GLU A 93 4.96 21.07 17.49
N GLN A 94 3.91 20.67 16.77
CA GLN A 94 2.85 21.58 16.30
C GLN A 94 1.89 22.00 17.42
N VAL A 95 1.75 21.21 18.48
CA VAL A 95 0.85 21.47 19.62
C VAL A 95 1.55 22.24 20.74
N SER A 96 2.87 22.44 20.70
CA SER A 96 3.57 23.26 21.70
C SER A 96 3.13 24.73 21.59
N PRO A 97 2.31 25.24 22.52
CA PRO A 97 1.95 26.64 22.50
C PRO A 97 3.16 27.45 22.95
N SER A 98 3.80 28.17 22.04
CA SER A 98 4.62 29.31 22.40
C SER A 98 3.70 30.26 23.16
N GLY A 99 3.98 30.41 24.47
CA GLY A 99 3.15 31.18 25.38
C GLY A 99 2.88 32.58 24.89
N ARG A 100 1.61 32.88 24.77
CA ARG A 100 1.08 34.22 25.02
C ARG A 100 -0.35 34.09 25.50
N ALA A 101 -0.50 34.37 26.80
CA ALA A 101 -1.79 34.59 27.41
C ALA A 101 -2.50 35.78 26.74
N ALA A 102 -3.70 35.55 26.26
CA ALA A 102 -4.70 36.60 26.09
C ALA A 102 -6.07 36.00 26.37
N SER A 103 -6.67 36.55 27.36
CA SER A 103 -7.94 36.27 27.99
C SER A 103 -9.15 36.39 27.07
N ALA A 104 -10.16 35.62 27.45
CA ALA A 104 -11.58 35.87 27.35
C ALA A 104 -12.32 35.53 26.05
N GLY A 105 -13.33 34.71 26.22
CA GLY A 105 -14.60 34.86 25.50
C GLY A 105 -15.14 33.61 24.85
N HIS A 106 -16.00 32.95 25.58
CA HIS A 106 -17.22 32.26 25.12
C HIS A 106 -17.40 31.94 23.66
N ALA A 107 -17.59 30.68 23.33
CA ALA A 107 -18.84 30.16 22.77
C ALA A 107 -18.59 28.73 22.25
N GLY A 108 -19.43 27.82 22.68
CA GLY A 108 -19.39 26.41 22.28
C GLY A 108 -19.54 26.23 20.77
N LEU A 109 -18.63 25.47 20.26
CA LEU A 109 -18.82 24.77 18.99
C LEU A 109 -18.45 23.32 19.20
N ALA A 110 -19.44 22.47 18.95
CA ALA A 110 -19.31 21.02 18.96
C ALA A 110 -18.14 20.54 18.09
N PRO A 111 -17.47 19.42 18.43
CA PRO A 111 -16.38 18.91 17.62
C PRO A 111 -16.93 18.54 16.24
N ARG A 112 -16.51 19.25 15.22
CA ARG A 112 -16.72 18.84 13.83
C ARG A 112 -15.99 17.54 13.64
N ARG A 113 -16.77 16.49 13.38
CA ARG A 113 -16.31 15.19 12.93
C ARG A 113 -15.41 15.42 11.70
N VAL A 114 -14.10 15.23 11.90
CA VAL A 114 -13.16 15.20 10.79
C VAL A 114 -13.48 13.94 10.01
N VAL A 115 -14.16 14.10 8.88
CA VAL A 115 -14.30 13.04 7.89
C VAL A 115 -12.92 12.96 7.25
N VAL A 116 -12.15 11.94 7.65
CA VAL A 116 -10.94 11.55 6.94
C VAL A 116 -11.38 11.17 5.54
N GLY A 117 -11.09 12.07 4.58
CA GLY A 117 -11.39 11.83 3.18
C GLY A 117 -10.66 10.58 2.71
N GLN A 118 -11.42 9.58 2.29
CA GLN A 118 -10.86 8.41 1.62
C GLN A 118 -10.03 8.90 0.42
N PRO A 119 -8.83 8.34 0.20
CA PRO A 119 -8.06 8.67 -0.97
C PRO A 119 -8.88 8.34 -2.22
N ARG A 120 -8.95 9.27 -3.15
CA ARG A 120 -9.75 9.21 -4.39
C ARG A 120 -9.42 8.06 -5.32
N TYR A 121 -8.47 7.19 -4.97
CA TYR A 121 -8.03 6.04 -5.75
C TYR A 121 -8.83 4.75 -5.52
N ALA A 122 -9.70 4.69 -4.50
CA ALA A 122 -10.52 3.50 -4.24
C ALA A 122 -11.71 3.32 -5.20
N ALA A 123 -11.97 4.26 -6.10
CA ALA A 123 -13.19 4.27 -6.92
C ALA A 123 -13.04 3.62 -8.32
N GLN A 124 -11.87 3.05 -8.68
CA GLN A 124 -11.67 2.49 -10.03
C GLN A 124 -11.41 0.98 -10.10
N ALA A 125 -11.57 0.25 -9.02
CA ALA A 125 -11.46 -1.22 -9.03
C ALA A 125 -12.82 -1.90 -8.84
N THR A 126 -13.81 -1.56 -9.65
CA THR A 126 -14.93 -2.48 -9.87
C THR A 126 -14.57 -3.37 -11.05
N PRO A 127 -14.39 -4.67 -10.88
CA PRO A 127 -14.29 -5.58 -12.01
C PRO A 127 -15.68 -5.64 -12.66
N ARG A 128 -15.79 -5.08 -13.86
CA ARG A 128 -16.94 -5.33 -14.73
C ARG A 128 -17.09 -6.83 -14.92
N GLY A 129 -18.30 -7.32 -14.62
CA GLY A 129 -18.75 -8.68 -14.59
C GLY A 129 -18.08 -9.63 -15.58
N PHE A 130 -17.46 -10.64 -15.05
CA PHE A 130 -17.22 -11.88 -15.78
C PHE A 130 -18.55 -12.63 -15.83
N ALA A 131 -19.23 -12.54 -16.96
CA ALA A 131 -20.37 -13.41 -17.27
C ALA A 131 -19.84 -14.86 -17.25
N ALA A 132 -20.43 -15.68 -16.38
CA ALA A 132 -20.21 -17.11 -16.35
C ALA A 132 -20.70 -17.73 -17.66
N GLY A 133 -19.77 -18.00 -18.57
CA GLY A 133 -20.00 -18.79 -19.76
C GLY A 133 -20.19 -20.24 -19.35
N ALA A 134 -21.43 -20.72 -19.45
CA ALA A 134 -21.78 -22.12 -19.21
C ALA A 134 -21.00 -23.04 -20.16
N MET A 135 -20.12 -23.87 -19.59
CA MET A 135 -19.49 -24.98 -20.30
C MET A 135 -20.53 -26.07 -20.53
N LYS A 136 -21.04 -26.15 -21.78
CA LYS A 136 -21.78 -27.32 -22.26
C LYS A 136 -20.88 -28.52 -22.32
N ALA A 137 -21.07 -29.48 -21.43
CA ALA A 137 -20.49 -30.80 -21.51
C ALA A 137 -21.00 -31.54 -22.75
N LYS A 138 -20.14 -31.79 -23.74
CA LYS A 138 -20.42 -32.72 -24.83
C LYS A 138 -20.22 -34.15 -24.33
N LYS A 139 -21.33 -34.88 -24.17
CA LYS A 139 -21.36 -36.34 -24.01
C LYS A 139 -20.88 -36.98 -25.31
N GLY A 140 -19.71 -37.58 -25.27
CA GLY A 140 -19.21 -38.45 -26.35
C GLY A 140 -19.86 -39.81 -26.26
N THR A 141 -20.71 -40.10 -27.22
CA THR A 141 -21.32 -41.43 -27.41
C THR A 141 -20.30 -42.38 -28.01
N LYS A 142 -19.87 -43.37 -27.25
CA LYS A 142 -19.08 -44.51 -27.69
C LYS A 142 -19.99 -45.46 -28.50
N ARG A 143 -19.85 -45.51 -29.81
CA ARG A 143 -20.43 -46.60 -30.64
C ARG A 143 -19.38 -47.70 -30.84
N HIS A 144 -19.68 -48.85 -30.27
CA HIS A 144 -19.10 -50.14 -30.57
C HIS A 144 -19.69 -50.67 -31.89
N ARG A 145 -18.84 -51.13 -32.81
CA ARG A 145 -19.12 -52.14 -33.85
C ARG A 145 -17.81 -52.82 -34.15
N GLY A 146 -17.76 -54.10 -33.92
CA GLY A 146 -18.07 -55.28 -34.61
C GLY A 146 -16.86 -55.82 -35.30
#